data_7b4088861d21c90f9711b94cbed5f139
#
_entry.id   7b4088861d21c90f9711b94cbed5f139
#
_cell.length_a   1.000
_cell.length_b   1.000
_cell.length_c   1.000
_cell.angle_alpha   90.00
_cell.angle_beta   90.00
_cell.angle_gamma   90.00
#
_symmetry.space_group_name_H-M   'P 1'
#
loop_
_entity.id
_entity.type
_entity.pdbx_description
1 polymer ?
#
loop_
_entity_poly.entity_id
_entity_poly.type
_entity_poly.pdbx_seq_one_letter_code
_entity_poly.pdbx_strand_id
1 'polypeptide(L)'
;YSYDYSIDVNGKEVQQHKESSFAEHSYDYAAMIPSYRSGYTQQQADAVALLMFDCAISVNSLFNDTNIGTAGASNWAVYSFQDYFGYAKTAAEISRSNITNDDEWETLVYNDLQAGLPVFYSGNDDSGSGHTFVCDGYKDGLFHINWGWEGTFNGYFALSGTDALNPYTGAGLHGQGYHNDQRIITGLKPAKASSGVVAQDAITISQNSATRGDELFVSGNMINISNTEEVYMGLELTDVATGEKIIAGITDYTFAPGNRFSALLLNTSDIVKNGTFEVWPVYQISGTTEWIRIEAATGQNKAPQLTISGKTPTISFEHGNFTSIENLKLYVKLQALENVSNIEFRAYFKQPWDGQTGATLTGTVASLENGDITTLVLTPLGSTANLRQEIPYSLELYLYENEQNVKIPISSNTKINNAIIVSAEKEEELGIENVTTDNTIVDVFTIDGVLIRHKVSNDRALENLPKG
;
A
#
# COMPACT_ATOMS: atom_id res chain seq x y z
N TYR A 1 -9.38 -25.18 5.20
CA TYR A 1 -10.34 -24.25 4.61
C TYR A 1 -11.66 -24.93 4.38
N SER A 2 -12.78 -24.23 4.66
CA SER A 2 -14.12 -24.77 4.45
C SER A 2 -15.11 -23.68 4.04
N TYR A 3 -16.20 -24.10 3.40
CA TYR A 3 -17.33 -23.23 3.04
C TYR A 3 -18.64 -24.02 2.96
N ASP A 4 -19.75 -23.29 3.13
CA ASP A 4 -21.11 -23.81 3.03
C ASP A 4 -21.79 -23.21 1.80
N TYR A 5 -22.66 -24.00 1.16
CA TYR A 5 -23.49 -23.55 0.05
C TYR A 5 -24.78 -24.38 -0.03
N SER A 6 -25.76 -23.87 -0.78
CA SER A 6 -27.02 -24.58 -1.02
C SER A 6 -27.12 -25.09 -2.45
N ILE A 7 -27.73 -26.26 -2.62
CA ILE A 7 -28.14 -26.78 -3.92
C ILE A 7 -29.63 -27.05 -3.93
N ASP A 8 -30.29 -26.89 -5.09
CA ASP A 8 -31.67 -27.35 -5.26
C ASP A 8 -31.67 -28.82 -5.69
N VAL A 9 -32.34 -29.65 -4.88
CA VAL A 9 -32.57 -31.05 -5.19
C VAL A 9 -34.08 -31.28 -5.25
N ASN A 10 -34.61 -31.39 -6.46
CA ASN A 10 -36.05 -31.59 -6.72
C ASN A 10 -36.95 -30.52 -6.08
N GLY A 11 -36.59 -29.26 -6.16
CA GLY A 11 -37.33 -28.14 -5.59
C GLY A 11 -37.14 -27.93 -4.09
N LYS A 12 -36.15 -28.59 -3.49
CA LYS A 12 -35.78 -28.41 -2.08
C LYS A 12 -34.35 -27.90 -1.99
N GLU A 13 -34.17 -26.84 -1.23
CA GLU A 13 -32.86 -26.34 -0.86
C GLU A 13 -32.19 -27.28 0.15
N VAL A 14 -30.98 -27.77 -0.21
CA VAL A 14 -30.18 -28.67 0.60
C VAL A 14 -28.85 -28.01 0.89
N GLN A 15 -28.53 -27.87 2.17
CA GLN A 15 -27.24 -27.32 2.60
C GLN A 15 -26.10 -28.31 2.35
N GLN A 16 -25.02 -27.84 1.85
CA GLN A 16 -23.78 -28.58 1.59
C GLN A 16 -22.64 -27.95 2.36
N HIS A 17 -21.74 -28.77 2.86
CA HIS A 17 -20.46 -28.35 3.46
C HIS A 17 -19.31 -28.99 2.69
N LYS A 18 -18.26 -28.19 2.43
CA LYS A 18 -17.02 -28.67 1.82
C LYS A 18 -15.83 -28.15 2.60
N GLU A 19 -14.83 -29.00 2.76
CA GLU A 19 -13.58 -28.66 3.45
C GLU A 19 -12.39 -29.34 2.81
N SER A 20 -11.20 -28.75 2.98
CA SER A 20 -9.92 -29.36 2.67
C SER A 20 -8.81 -28.83 3.61
N SER A 21 -7.92 -29.74 4.00
CA SER A 21 -6.73 -29.46 4.82
C SER A 21 -5.49 -29.32 3.92
N PHE A 22 -5.41 -28.28 3.11
CA PHE A 22 -4.34 -28.07 2.13
C PHE A 22 -2.93 -28.31 2.67
N ALA A 23 -2.65 -27.89 3.92
CA ALA A 23 -1.34 -28.04 4.54
C ALA A 23 -0.95 -29.52 4.83
N GLU A 24 -1.93 -30.42 4.86
CA GLU A 24 -1.72 -31.87 5.10
C GLU A 24 -1.61 -32.64 3.80
N HIS A 25 -1.92 -32.01 2.65
CA HIS A 25 -1.90 -32.66 1.35
C HIS A 25 -0.52 -32.51 0.67
N SER A 26 -0.13 -33.57 -0.01
CA SER A 26 1.07 -33.61 -0.87
C SER A 26 0.66 -34.17 -2.23
N TYR A 27 0.97 -33.42 -3.30
CA TYR A 27 0.58 -33.80 -4.65
C TYR A 27 1.68 -34.59 -5.35
N ASP A 28 1.39 -35.84 -5.72
CA ASP A 28 2.29 -36.69 -6.50
C ASP A 28 2.16 -36.38 -8.00
N TYR A 29 2.78 -35.29 -8.42
CA TYR A 29 2.80 -34.89 -9.83
C TYR A 29 3.44 -35.95 -10.74
N ALA A 30 4.35 -36.80 -10.23
CA ALA A 30 5.00 -37.83 -11.01
C ALA A 30 4.07 -39.00 -11.34
N ALA A 31 3.04 -39.22 -10.51
CA ALA A 31 1.99 -40.20 -10.78
C ALA A 31 0.91 -39.69 -11.74
N MET A 32 0.80 -38.38 -11.96
CA MET A 32 -0.18 -37.81 -12.89
C MET A 32 0.21 -38.09 -14.34
N ILE A 33 -0.76 -38.51 -15.16
CA ILE A 33 -0.55 -38.85 -16.57
C ILE A 33 -1.31 -37.88 -17.49
N PRO A 34 -0.86 -37.74 -18.76
CA PRO A 34 -1.45 -36.77 -19.70
C PRO A 34 -2.91 -37.09 -20.11
N SER A 35 -3.38 -38.33 -19.91
CA SER A 35 -4.72 -38.73 -20.31
C SER A 35 -5.26 -39.85 -19.42
N TYR A 36 -6.50 -39.70 -18.96
CA TYR A 36 -7.22 -40.64 -18.11
C TYR A 36 -8.37 -41.37 -18.82
N ARG A 37 -8.33 -41.43 -20.16
CA ARG A 37 -9.40 -42.09 -20.93
C ARG A 37 -9.41 -43.61 -20.74
N SER A 38 -8.26 -44.23 -20.61
CA SER A 38 -8.11 -45.68 -20.36
C SER A 38 -6.68 -46.02 -19.89
N GLY A 39 -6.53 -47.16 -19.22
CA GLY A 39 -5.22 -47.74 -18.90
C GLY A 39 -4.49 -47.08 -17.73
N TYR A 40 -5.17 -46.26 -16.91
CA TYR A 40 -4.61 -45.69 -15.69
C TYR A 40 -4.79 -46.61 -14.49
N THR A 41 -3.89 -46.48 -13.51
CA THR A 41 -3.99 -47.17 -12.21
C THR A 41 -4.80 -46.34 -11.20
N GLN A 42 -5.24 -46.98 -10.11
CA GLN A 42 -5.92 -46.27 -9.02
C GLN A 42 -5.03 -45.17 -8.42
N GLN A 43 -3.73 -45.44 -8.20
CA GLN A 43 -2.79 -44.42 -7.69
C GLN A 43 -2.74 -43.17 -8.59
N GLN A 44 -2.72 -43.36 -9.91
CA GLN A 44 -2.71 -42.24 -10.86
C GLN A 44 -4.03 -41.45 -10.79
N ALA A 45 -5.16 -42.16 -10.69
CA ALA A 45 -6.46 -41.51 -10.53
C ALA A 45 -6.56 -40.73 -9.22
N ASP A 46 -6.11 -41.30 -8.10
CA ASP A 46 -6.16 -40.66 -6.80
C ASP A 46 -5.26 -39.42 -6.74
N ALA A 47 -4.08 -39.45 -7.37
CA ALA A 47 -3.17 -38.32 -7.42
C ALA A 47 -3.79 -37.11 -8.11
N VAL A 48 -4.40 -37.27 -9.28
CA VAL A 48 -5.04 -36.16 -9.99
C VAL A 48 -6.35 -35.75 -9.33
N ALA A 49 -7.13 -36.69 -8.76
CA ALA A 49 -8.40 -36.40 -8.10
C ALA A 49 -8.20 -35.53 -6.84
N LEU A 50 -7.15 -35.77 -6.06
CA LEU A 50 -6.83 -34.95 -4.89
C LEU A 50 -6.51 -33.49 -5.31
N LEU A 51 -5.65 -33.31 -6.30
CA LEU A 51 -5.34 -31.97 -6.79
C LEU A 51 -6.57 -31.24 -7.34
N MET A 52 -7.38 -31.92 -8.15
CA MET A 52 -8.61 -31.34 -8.74
C MET A 52 -9.62 -30.99 -7.65
N PHE A 53 -9.78 -31.83 -6.63
CA PHE A 53 -10.66 -31.57 -5.50
C PHE A 53 -10.21 -30.32 -4.73
N ASP A 54 -8.92 -30.24 -4.40
CA ASP A 54 -8.37 -29.09 -3.68
C ASP A 54 -8.48 -27.80 -4.51
N CYS A 55 -8.18 -27.85 -5.80
CA CYS A 55 -8.41 -26.70 -6.69
C CYS A 55 -9.87 -26.23 -6.65
N ALA A 56 -10.83 -27.16 -6.71
CA ALA A 56 -12.25 -26.83 -6.66
C ALA A 56 -12.67 -26.24 -5.30
N ILE A 57 -12.19 -26.81 -4.18
CA ILE A 57 -12.45 -26.28 -2.83
C ILE A 57 -11.89 -24.87 -2.67
N SER A 58 -10.67 -24.63 -3.14
CA SER A 58 -9.96 -23.36 -2.97
C SER A 58 -10.65 -22.15 -3.63
N VAL A 59 -11.54 -22.40 -4.59
CA VAL A 59 -12.32 -21.38 -5.31
C VAL A 59 -13.82 -21.46 -5.05
N ASN A 60 -14.23 -22.13 -3.98
CA ASN A 60 -15.63 -22.30 -3.58
C ASN A 60 -16.53 -22.90 -4.67
N SER A 61 -16.05 -23.95 -5.35
CA SER A 61 -16.84 -24.61 -6.40
C SER A 61 -18.12 -25.21 -5.86
N LEU A 62 -19.20 -25.05 -6.61
CA LEU A 62 -20.49 -25.65 -6.28
C LEU A 62 -20.53 -27.08 -6.84
N PHE A 63 -20.53 -28.07 -5.98
CA PHE A 63 -20.67 -29.49 -6.33
C PHE A 63 -22.13 -29.86 -6.33
N ASN A 64 -22.67 -30.32 -7.47
CA ASN A 64 -24.00 -30.88 -7.59
C ASN A 64 -24.01 -32.06 -8.54
N ASP A 65 -25.12 -32.83 -8.60
CA ASP A 65 -25.23 -34.05 -9.39
C ASP A 65 -25.28 -33.80 -10.91
N THR A 66 -25.58 -32.58 -11.34
CA THR A 66 -25.83 -32.24 -12.75
C THR A 66 -24.81 -31.26 -13.32
N ASN A 67 -24.22 -30.42 -12.46
CA ASN A 67 -23.23 -29.44 -12.84
C ASN A 67 -22.23 -29.24 -11.74
N ILE A 68 -20.95 -29.33 -12.06
CA ILE A 68 -19.89 -28.80 -11.22
C ILE A 68 -19.58 -27.42 -11.78
N GLY A 69 -20.20 -26.40 -11.19
CA GLY A 69 -19.97 -25.01 -11.56
C GLY A 69 -19.03 -24.37 -10.54
N THR A 70 -18.11 -23.56 -11.03
CA THR A 70 -17.38 -22.64 -10.17
C THR A 70 -18.07 -21.29 -10.27
N ALA A 71 -18.72 -20.86 -9.20
CA ALA A 71 -19.24 -19.49 -9.13
C ALA A 71 -18.13 -18.47 -8.86
N GLY A 72 -16.87 -18.89 -8.95
CA GLY A 72 -15.73 -18.03 -8.66
C GLY A 72 -15.41 -17.09 -9.81
N ALA A 73 -15.43 -15.81 -9.56
CA ALA A 73 -14.70 -14.88 -10.38
C ALA A 73 -13.19 -15.21 -10.31
N SER A 74 -12.44 -14.87 -11.34
CA SER A 74 -10.98 -15.14 -11.42
C SER A 74 -10.19 -14.57 -10.23
N ASN A 75 -10.68 -13.53 -9.55
CA ASN A 75 -10.09 -12.98 -8.32
C ASN A 75 -9.98 -14.00 -7.17
N TRP A 76 -10.88 -15.00 -7.09
CA TRP A 76 -10.74 -16.11 -6.15
C TRP A 76 -9.58 -17.03 -6.53
N ALA A 77 -9.36 -17.24 -7.82
CA ALA A 77 -8.27 -18.06 -8.32
C ALA A 77 -6.90 -17.47 -7.95
N VAL A 78 -6.71 -16.16 -8.03
CA VAL A 78 -5.43 -15.54 -7.64
C VAL A 78 -5.11 -15.76 -6.17
N TYR A 79 -6.09 -15.63 -5.27
CA TYR A 79 -5.89 -15.94 -3.84
C TYR A 79 -5.64 -17.43 -3.61
N SER A 80 -6.34 -18.30 -4.34
CA SER A 80 -6.13 -19.74 -4.31
C SER A 80 -4.67 -20.10 -4.64
N PHE A 81 -4.14 -19.60 -5.75
CA PHE A 81 -2.74 -19.81 -6.12
C PHE A 81 -1.77 -19.35 -5.03
N GLN A 82 -2.03 -18.17 -4.47
CA GLN A 82 -1.15 -17.53 -3.49
C GLN A 82 -1.18 -18.20 -2.11
N ASP A 83 -2.36 -18.60 -1.64
CA ASP A 83 -2.58 -19.02 -0.25
C ASP A 83 -2.48 -20.53 -0.07
N TYR A 84 -2.81 -21.32 -1.09
CA TYR A 84 -2.88 -22.77 -0.99
C TYR A 84 -1.88 -23.52 -1.86
N PHE A 85 -1.47 -22.96 -3.01
CA PHE A 85 -0.64 -23.67 -3.99
C PHE A 85 0.80 -23.13 -4.12
N GLY A 86 1.23 -22.25 -3.22
CA GLY A 86 2.62 -21.82 -3.10
C GLY A 86 3.12 -20.92 -4.24
N TYR A 87 2.22 -20.22 -4.92
CA TYR A 87 2.59 -19.20 -5.90
C TYR A 87 2.95 -17.87 -5.24
N ALA A 88 3.70 -17.05 -5.98
CA ALA A 88 4.16 -15.75 -5.51
C ALA A 88 2.97 -14.84 -5.13
N LYS A 89 3.09 -14.14 -4.01
CA LYS A 89 2.08 -13.17 -3.55
C LYS A 89 1.93 -11.95 -4.49
N THR A 90 2.87 -11.78 -5.43
CA THR A 90 2.83 -10.77 -6.49
C THR A 90 2.08 -11.21 -7.75
N ALA A 91 1.60 -12.47 -7.83
CA ALA A 91 0.68 -12.87 -8.88
C ALA A 91 -0.58 -11.97 -8.82
N ALA A 92 -1.04 -11.48 -9.96
CA ALA A 92 -2.11 -10.48 -10.00
C ALA A 92 -3.16 -10.80 -11.06
N GLU A 93 -4.43 -10.52 -10.72
CA GLU A 93 -5.49 -10.46 -11.72
C GLU A 93 -5.49 -9.09 -12.39
N ILE A 94 -5.54 -9.08 -13.72
CA ILE A 94 -5.64 -7.87 -14.54
C ILE A 94 -6.88 -7.98 -15.41
N SER A 95 -7.75 -6.96 -15.35
CA SER A 95 -8.92 -6.86 -16.21
C SER A 95 -8.58 -6.10 -17.49
N ARG A 96 -9.06 -6.60 -18.64
CA ARG A 96 -8.94 -5.94 -19.93
C ARG A 96 -9.53 -4.53 -19.94
N SER A 97 -10.57 -4.29 -19.15
CA SER A 97 -11.19 -2.96 -19.01
C SER A 97 -10.23 -1.87 -18.53
N ASN A 98 -9.15 -2.26 -17.83
CA ASN A 98 -8.13 -1.33 -17.34
C ASN A 98 -7.02 -1.06 -18.38
N ILE A 99 -7.00 -1.81 -19.49
CA ILE A 99 -5.96 -1.72 -20.53
C ILE A 99 -6.65 -1.69 -21.89
N THR A 100 -6.77 -0.51 -22.46
CA THR A 100 -7.49 -0.29 -23.72
C THR A 100 -6.64 -0.53 -24.97
N ASN A 101 -5.32 -0.56 -24.82
CA ASN A 101 -4.38 -0.80 -25.92
C ASN A 101 -4.17 -2.30 -26.12
N ASP A 102 -4.39 -2.81 -27.32
CA ASP A 102 -4.25 -4.22 -27.68
C ASP A 102 -2.80 -4.70 -27.53
N ASP A 103 -1.82 -3.92 -28.00
CA ASP A 103 -0.40 -4.28 -27.91
C ASP A 103 0.08 -4.35 -26.45
N GLU A 104 -0.43 -3.49 -25.57
CA GLU A 104 -0.09 -3.52 -24.13
C GLU A 104 -0.68 -4.77 -23.47
N TRP A 105 -1.91 -5.14 -23.79
CA TRP A 105 -2.56 -6.36 -23.31
C TRP A 105 -1.82 -7.61 -23.73
N GLU A 106 -1.52 -7.74 -25.03
CA GLU A 106 -0.81 -8.89 -25.59
C GLU A 106 0.63 -8.98 -25.03
N THR A 107 1.27 -7.83 -24.81
CA THR A 107 2.62 -7.77 -24.19
C THR A 107 2.62 -8.34 -22.78
N LEU A 108 1.60 -8.10 -21.96
CA LEU A 108 1.50 -8.69 -20.61
C LEU A 108 1.51 -10.22 -20.67
N VAL A 109 0.66 -10.80 -21.52
CA VAL A 109 0.57 -12.25 -21.71
C VAL A 109 1.88 -12.80 -22.29
N TYR A 110 2.42 -12.13 -23.31
CA TYR A 110 3.68 -12.54 -23.95
C TYR A 110 4.85 -12.56 -22.98
N ASN A 111 4.98 -11.57 -22.09
CA ASN A 111 6.07 -11.50 -21.12
C ASN A 111 6.09 -12.69 -20.15
N ASP A 112 4.92 -13.12 -19.66
CA ASP A 112 4.81 -14.31 -18.83
C ASP A 112 5.21 -15.58 -19.60
N LEU A 113 4.71 -15.74 -20.81
CA LEU A 113 5.06 -16.87 -21.66
C LEU A 113 6.56 -16.93 -21.97
N GLN A 114 7.21 -15.77 -22.23
CA GLN A 114 8.66 -15.68 -22.40
C GLN A 114 9.43 -16.05 -21.14
N ALA A 115 8.86 -15.80 -19.96
CA ALA A 115 9.41 -16.23 -18.67
C ALA A 115 9.16 -17.72 -18.36
N GLY A 116 8.47 -18.45 -19.26
CA GLY A 116 8.09 -19.85 -19.07
C GLY A 116 6.90 -20.03 -18.12
N LEU A 117 6.10 -18.98 -17.89
CA LEU A 117 4.95 -19.01 -17.02
C LEU A 117 3.65 -19.09 -17.84
N PRO A 118 2.74 -20.02 -17.52
CA PRO A 118 1.42 -20.02 -18.12
C PRO A 118 0.56 -18.86 -17.56
N VAL A 119 -0.41 -18.41 -18.34
CA VAL A 119 -1.36 -17.39 -17.93
C VAL A 119 -2.75 -18.00 -17.75
N PHE A 120 -3.33 -17.83 -16.58
CA PHE A 120 -4.72 -18.16 -16.31
C PHE A 120 -5.59 -17.08 -16.98
N TYR A 121 -6.51 -17.48 -17.83
CA TYR A 121 -7.27 -16.57 -18.67
C TYR A 121 -8.76 -16.84 -18.55
N SER A 122 -9.57 -15.79 -18.58
CA SER A 122 -11.03 -15.90 -18.63
C SER A 122 -11.64 -14.84 -19.54
N GLY A 123 -12.83 -15.11 -20.04
CA GLY A 123 -13.62 -14.17 -20.84
C GLY A 123 -15.06 -14.65 -21.01
N ASN A 124 -15.89 -13.79 -21.57
CA ASN A 124 -17.28 -14.07 -21.89
C ASN A 124 -17.50 -14.01 -23.40
N ASP A 125 -18.39 -14.85 -23.92
CA ASP A 125 -18.88 -14.75 -25.29
C ASP A 125 -19.97 -13.66 -25.42
N ASP A 126 -20.50 -13.48 -26.65
CA ASP A 126 -21.56 -12.49 -26.91
C ASP A 126 -22.89 -12.83 -26.24
N SER A 127 -23.10 -14.06 -25.80
CA SER A 127 -24.27 -14.46 -25.00
C SER A 127 -24.11 -14.16 -23.52
N GLY A 128 -22.93 -13.75 -23.07
CA GLY A 128 -22.56 -13.56 -21.67
C GLY A 128 -22.15 -14.87 -20.98
N SER A 129 -21.95 -15.96 -21.72
CA SER A 129 -21.43 -17.21 -21.16
C SER A 129 -19.93 -17.10 -20.94
N GLY A 130 -19.49 -17.29 -19.69
CA GLY A 130 -18.09 -17.21 -19.31
C GLY A 130 -17.35 -18.54 -19.44
N HIS A 131 -16.06 -18.47 -19.74
CA HIS A 131 -15.16 -19.62 -19.68
C HIS A 131 -13.79 -19.22 -19.14
N THR A 132 -13.12 -20.19 -18.51
CA THR A 132 -11.77 -20.04 -17.97
C THR A 132 -10.87 -21.09 -18.60
N PHE A 133 -9.69 -20.69 -19.04
CA PHE A 133 -8.77 -21.52 -19.80
C PHE A 133 -7.31 -21.10 -19.53
N VAL A 134 -6.36 -21.82 -20.11
CA VAL A 134 -4.93 -21.56 -19.94
C VAL A 134 -4.34 -21.07 -21.25
N CYS A 135 -3.60 -19.97 -21.20
CA CYS A 135 -2.70 -19.55 -22.27
C CYS A 135 -1.28 -20.01 -21.93
N ASP A 136 -0.71 -20.90 -22.74
CA ASP A 136 0.54 -21.58 -22.43
C ASP A 136 1.59 -21.55 -23.57
N GLY A 137 1.37 -20.79 -24.63
CA GLY A 137 2.30 -20.66 -25.73
C GLY A 137 2.08 -19.46 -26.63
N TYR A 138 3.10 -19.14 -27.43
CA TYR A 138 3.06 -18.04 -28.39
C TYR A 138 3.78 -18.44 -29.68
N LYS A 139 3.17 -18.12 -30.81
CA LYS A 139 3.76 -18.34 -32.13
C LYS A 139 3.19 -17.38 -33.17
N ASP A 140 4.05 -16.68 -33.90
CA ASP A 140 3.69 -15.88 -35.09
C ASP A 140 2.57 -14.86 -34.84
N GLY A 141 2.57 -14.19 -33.67
CA GLY A 141 1.54 -13.21 -33.29
C GLY A 141 0.28 -13.83 -32.68
N LEU A 142 0.21 -15.14 -32.50
CA LEU A 142 -0.93 -15.84 -31.94
C LEU A 142 -0.53 -16.56 -30.64
N PHE A 143 -1.51 -16.72 -29.74
CA PHE A 143 -1.36 -17.30 -28.44
C PHE A 143 -1.99 -18.69 -28.39
N HIS A 144 -1.26 -19.68 -27.85
CA HIS A 144 -1.80 -21.03 -27.71
C HIS A 144 -2.74 -21.10 -26.51
N ILE A 145 -3.94 -21.59 -26.77
CA ILE A 145 -5.00 -21.74 -25.76
C ILE A 145 -5.30 -23.21 -25.54
N ASN A 146 -5.23 -23.61 -24.27
CA ASN A 146 -5.76 -24.87 -23.78
C ASN A 146 -7.13 -24.60 -23.12
N TRP A 147 -8.19 -25.02 -23.83
CA TRP A 147 -9.57 -24.75 -23.39
C TRP A 147 -10.01 -25.60 -22.19
N GLY A 148 -9.27 -26.62 -21.79
CA GLY A 148 -9.69 -27.56 -20.77
C GLY A 148 -10.72 -28.61 -21.25
N TRP A 149 -10.99 -28.69 -22.56
CA TRP A 149 -11.97 -29.59 -23.17
C TRP A 149 -11.32 -30.84 -23.77
N GLU A 150 -10.52 -31.53 -22.99
CA GLU A 150 -9.80 -32.75 -23.40
C GLU A 150 -8.94 -32.58 -24.67
N GLY A 151 -8.41 -31.37 -24.88
CA GLY A 151 -7.64 -31.03 -26.07
C GLY A 151 -8.48 -30.62 -27.28
N THR A 152 -9.82 -30.70 -27.21
CA THR A 152 -10.72 -30.27 -28.28
C THR A 152 -10.59 -28.76 -28.44
N PHE A 153 -10.41 -28.32 -29.70
CA PHE A 153 -10.22 -26.94 -30.12
C PHE A 153 -8.97 -26.23 -29.59
N ASN A 154 -8.06 -26.91 -28.86
CA ASN A 154 -6.79 -26.30 -28.51
C ASN A 154 -6.06 -25.84 -29.78
N GLY A 155 -5.45 -24.67 -29.71
CA GLY A 155 -4.79 -24.06 -30.87
C GLY A 155 -4.31 -22.64 -30.59
N TYR A 156 -3.99 -21.93 -31.68
CA TYR A 156 -3.45 -20.59 -31.64
C TYR A 156 -4.50 -19.57 -32.03
N PHE A 157 -4.70 -18.56 -31.18
CA PHE A 157 -5.74 -17.54 -31.30
C PHE A 157 -5.18 -16.14 -31.09
N ALA A 158 -5.84 -15.15 -31.70
CA ALA A 158 -5.64 -13.75 -31.32
C ALA A 158 -6.30 -13.47 -29.97
N LEU A 159 -5.72 -12.59 -29.17
CA LEU A 159 -6.30 -12.14 -27.89
C LEU A 159 -7.15 -10.87 -28.05
N SER A 160 -7.03 -10.18 -29.16
CA SER A 160 -7.68 -8.91 -29.46
C SER A 160 -8.49 -9.00 -30.75
N GLY A 161 -9.50 -8.10 -30.88
CA GLY A 161 -10.38 -8.05 -32.03
C GLY A 161 -11.70 -8.80 -31.86
N THR A 162 -12.61 -8.62 -32.80
CA THR A 162 -14.01 -9.11 -32.71
C THR A 162 -14.16 -10.63 -32.79
N ASP A 163 -13.15 -11.33 -33.25
CA ASP A 163 -13.13 -12.80 -33.36
C ASP A 163 -12.02 -13.40 -32.48
N ALA A 164 -11.57 -12.63 -31.51
CA ALA A 164 -10.55 -13.06 -30.53
C ALA A 164 -11.06 -14.24 -29.71
N LEU A 165 -10.14 -15.17 -29.39
CA LEU A 165 -10.42 -16.31 -28.52
C LEU A 165 -11.64 -17.13 -28.97
N ASN A 166 -11.83 -17.28 -30.28
CA ASN A 166 -12.96 -18.03 -30.85
C ASN A 166 -12.56 -19.47 -31.21
N PRO A 167 -12.92 -20.47 -30.37
CA PRO A 167 -12.58 -21.89 -30.62
C PRO A 167 -13.24 -22.44 -31.89
N TYR A 168 -14.25 -21.77 -32.45
CA TYR A 168 -15.04 -22.23 -33.59
C TYR A 168 -14.70 -21.50 -34.91
N THR A 169 -13.63 -20.69 -34.95
CA THR A 169 -13.24 -19.93 -36.17
C THR A 169 -13.05 -20.83 -37.37
N GLY A 170 -12.47 -22.01 -37.19
CA GLY A 170 -12.30 -23.02 -38.25
C GLY A 170 -13.62 -23.63 -38.80
N ALA A 171 -14.72 -23.48 -38.07
CA ALA A 171 -16.07 -23.91 -38.45
C ALA A 171 -16.93 -22.77 -39.04
N GLY A 172 -16.37 -21.56 -39.17
CA GLY A 172 -17.07 -20.40 -39.74
C GLY A 172 -18.14 -19.80 -38.83
N LEU A 173 -18.07 -20.09 -37.52
CA LEU A 173 -18.96 -19.52 -36.52
C LEU A 173 -18.28 -18.25 -35.92
N HIS A 174 -18.88 -17.10 -36.19
CA HIS A 174 -18.44 -15.81 -35.68
C HIS A 174 -19.19 -15.42 -34.40
N GLY A 175 -18.59 -14.57 -33.56
CA GLY A 175 -19.20 -14.03 -32.34
C GLY A 175 -19.30 -15.01 -31.17
N GLN A 176 -18.59 -16.14 -31.23
CA GLN A 176 -18.56 -17.14 -30.16
C GLN A 176 -17.18 -17.19 -29.44
N GLY A 177 -16.39 -16.17 -29.65
CA GLY A 177 -15.11 -16.00 -28.91
C GLY A 177 -15.32 -15.43 -27.53
N TYR A 178 -14.44 -15.77 -26.65
CA TYR A 178 -14.43 -15.27 -25.24
C TYR A 178 -13.73 -13.91 -25.15
N HIS A 179 -14.17 -12.95 -25.98
CA HIS A 179 -13.52 -11.65 -26.17
C HIS A 179 -14.08 -10.53 -25.28
N ASN A 180 -15.19 -10.78 -24.57
CA ASN A 180 -15.78 -9.82 -23.64
C ASN A 180 -15.29 -10.09 -22.19
N ASP A 181 -15.22 -9.04 -21.37
CA ASP A 181 -14.83 -9.10 -19.96
C ASP A 181 -13.56 -9.92 -19.69
N GLN A 182 -12.61 -9.85 -20.60
CA GLN A 182 -11.37 -10.62 -20.49
C GLN A 182 -10.60 -10.25 -19.22
N ARG A 183 -10.08 -11.28 -18.53
CA ARG A 183 -9.22 -11.18 -17.35
C ARG A 183 -8.09 -12.19 -17.45
N ILE A 184 -6.95 -11.82 -16.92
CA ILE A 184 -5.77 -12.70 -16.82
C ILE A 184 -5.24 -12.70 -15.42
N ILE A 185 -4.66 -13.83 -14.98
CA ILE A 185 -3.77 -13.87 -13.81
C ILE A 185 -2.36 -14.08 -14.34
N THR A 186 -1.50 -13.10 -14.05
CA THR A 186 -0.09 -13.05 -14.45
C THR A 186 0.84 -13.31 -13.28
N GLY A 187 2.10 -13.61 -13.56
CA GLY A 187 3.13 -13.83 -12.53
C GLY A 187 2.95 -15.11 -11.73
N LEU A 188 2.39 -16.15 -12.34
CA LEU A 188 2.21 -17.47 -11.72
C LEU A 188 3.57 -18.21 -11.63
N LYS A 189 4.45 -17.68 -10.81
CA LYS A 189 5.78 -18.25 -10.49
C LYS A 189 5.78 -18.79 -9.05
N PRO A 190 6.63 -19.76 -8.72
CA PRO A 190 6.79 -20.23 -7.33
C PRO A 190 7.09 -19.06 -6.39
N ALA A 191 6.51 -19.11 -5.19
CA ALA A 191 6.84 -18.15 -4.15
C ALA A 191 8.33 -18.24 -3.82
N LYS A 192 9.02 -17.10 -3.84
CA LYS A 192 10.34 -16.99 -3.21
C LYS A 192 10.12 -16.69 -1.73
N ALA A 193 11.02 -17.17 -0.88
CA ALA A 193 11.09 -16.65 0.48
C ALA A 193 11.41 -15.16 0.36
N SER A 194 10.42 -14.31 0.59
CA SER A 194 10.54 -12.85 0.59
C SER A 194 10.11 -12.33 1.96
N SER A 195 10.71 -11.22 2.36
CA SER A 195 10.34 -10.51 3.59
C SER A 195 9.82 -9.14 3.21
N GLY A 196 8.95 -8.57 4.05
CA GLY A 196 8.42 -7.22 3.87
C GLY A 196 6.99 -7.17 3.32
N VAL A 197 6.67 -6.12 2.58
CA VAL A 197 5.33 -5.91 2.02
C VAL A 197 5.34 -6.05 0.51
N VAL A 198 4.33 -6.75 -0.02
CA VAL A 198 4.14 -6.91 -1.47
C VAL A 198 2.73 -6.50 -1.87
N ALA A 199 2.58 -6.00 -3.08
CA ALA A 199 1.27 -5.76 -3.69
C ALA A 199 0.77 -7.05 -4.38
N GLN A 200 -0.52 -7.33 -4.21
CA GLN A 200 -1.18 -8.47 -4.82
C GLN A 200 -1.96 -8.09 -6.08
N ASP A 201 -2.29 -6.81 -6.22
CA ASP A 201 -2.86 -6.21 -7.42
C ASP A 201 -2.21 -4.87 -7.74
N ALA A 202 -2.59 -4.26 -8.85
CA ALA A 202 -2.00 -3.01 -9.30
C ALA A 202 -2.27 -1.87 -8.31
N ILE A 203 -1.22 -1.12 -7.99
CA ILE A 203 -1.33 0.11 -7.22
C ILE A 203 -1.96 1.19 -8.10
N THR A 204 -3.04 1.76 -7.61
CA THR A 204 -3.81 2.81 -8.27
C THR A 204 -4.00 4.02 -7.36
N ILE A 205 -4.41 5.13 -7.92
CA ILE A 205 -4.71 6.36 -7.18
C ILE A 205 -6.14 6.81 -7.50
N SER A 206 -6.88 7.27 -6.49
CA SER A 206 -8.29 7.64 -6.65
C SER A 206 -8.51 8.80 -7.62
N GLN A 207 -7.51 9.67 -7.79
CA GLN A 207 -7.48 10.76 -8.77
C GLN A 207 -6.03 11.10 -9.11
N ASN A 208 -5.75 11.47 -10.36
CA ASN A 208 -4.41 11.80 -10.85
C ASN A 208 -4.07 13.30 -10.78
N SER A 209 -4.99 14.13 -10.27
CA SER A 209 -4.77 15.55 -9.98
C SER A 209 -5.48 15.93 -8.69
N ALA A 210 -4.85 16.77 -7.87
CA ALA A 210 -5.39 17.24 -6.61
C ALA A 210 -5.01 18.70 -6.36
N THR A 211 -5.87 19.41 -5.65
CA THR A 211 -5.55 20.71 -5.06
C THR A 211 -5.00 20.47 -3.66
N ARG A 212 -4.02 21.25 -3.26
CA ARG A 212 -3.46 21.15 -1.90
C ARG A 212 -4.55 21.26 -0.85
N GLY A 213 -4.60 20.28 0.06
CA GLY A 213 -5.65 20.11 1.05
C GLY A 213 -6.63 18.99 0.71
N ASP A 214 -6.64 18.49 -0.52
CA ASP A 214 -7.46 17.33 -0.87
C ASP A 214 -6.90 16.06 -0.22
N GLU A 215 -7.79 15.16 0.13
CA GLU A 215 -7.48 13.81 0.57
C GLU A 215 -7.78 12.82 -0.55
N LEU A 216 -6.87 11.87 -0.75
CA LEU A 216 -7.02 10.84 -1.78
C LEU A 216 -6.50 9.50 -1.29
N PHE A 217 -6.93 8.43 -1.94
CA PHE A 217 -6.50 7.08 -1.62
C PHE A 217 -5.55 6.53 -2.69
N VAL A 218 -4.47 5.93 -2.21
CA VAL A 218 -3.61 5.06 -3.00
C VAL A 218 -4.00 3.63 -2.66
N SER A 219 -4.58 2.94 -3.62
CA SER A 219 -5.24 1.65 -3.44
C SER A 219 -4.46 0.53 -4.13
N GLY A 220 -4.57 -0.66 -3.57
CA GLY A 220 -4.01 -1.91 -4.03
C GLY A 220 -4.03 -2.91 -2.88
N ASN A 221 -4.36 -4.19 -3.14
CA ASN A 221 -4.28 -5.19 -2.09
C ASN A 221 -2.82 -5.45 -1.76
N MET A 222 -2.42 -5.10 -0.55
CA MET A 222 -1.07 -5.24 -0.03
C MET A 222 -1.05 -6.19 1.16
N ILE A 223 0.01 -6.97 1.30
CA ILE A 223 0.17 -7.93 2.40
C ILE A 223 1.57 -7.84 2.99
N ASN A 224 1.66 -7.83 4.32
CA ASN A 224 2.92 -8.04 5.02
C ASN A 224 3.24 -9.55 5.03
N ILE A 225 4.23 -9.97 4.25
CA ILE A 225 4.67 -11.37 4.11
C ILE A 225 5.89 -11.70 4.96
N SER A 226 6.36 -10.78 5.80
CA SER A 226 7.41 -11.07 6.77
C SER A 226 6.95 -12.14 7.77
N ASN A 227 7.90 -12.82 8.41
CA ASN A 227 7.58 -13.86 9.39
C ASN A 227 7.37 -13.29 10.79
N THR A 228 8.01 -12.18 11.12
CA THR A 228 8.08 -11.65 12.49
C THR A 228 7.97 -10.13 12.56
N GLU A 229 8.26 -9.41 11.48
CA GLU A 229 8.36 -7.97 11.53
C GLU A 229 6.99 -7.30 11.38
N GLU A 230 6.67 -6.44 12.32
CA GLU A 230 5.61 -5.44 12.17
C GLU A 230 6.13 -4.25 11.36
N VAL A 231 5.29 -3.69 10.50
CA VAL A 231 5.68 -2.59 9.62
C VAL A 231 4.72 -1.41 9.72
N TYR A 232 5.27 -0.21 9.63
CA TYR A 232 4.50 0.99 9.30
C TYR A 232 4.41 1.12 7.79
N MET A 233 3.31 1.68 7.30
CA MET A 233 3.13 1.97 5.88
C MET A 233 3.21 3.47 5.64
N GLY A 234 3.62 3.84 4.44
CA GLY A 234 3.67 5.21 3.95
C GLY A 234 3.64 5.25 2.43
N LEU A 235 3.71 6.45 1.89
CA LEU A 235 3.76 6.71 0.46
C LEU A 235 5.02 7.48 0.11
N GLU A 236 5.83 6.96 -0.80
CA GLU A 236 6.93 7.70 -1.43
C GLU A 236 6.38 8.46 -2.63
N LEU A 237 6.54 9.77 -2.61
CA LEU A 237 6.27 10.65 -3.74
C LEU A 237 7.60 11.07 -4.35
N THR A 238 7.85 10.67 -5.59
CA THR A 238 9.05 11.06 -6.35
C THR A 238 8.67 12.14 -7.34
N ASP A 239 9.23 13.35 -7.18
CA ASP A 239 9.02 14.46 -8.11
C ASP A 239 9.56 14.08 -9.50
N VAL A 240 8.69 14.07 -10.50
CA VAL A 240 9.02 13.65 -11.86
C VAL A 240 10.08 14.58 -12.51
N ALA A 241 10.10 15.86 -12.14
CA ALA A 241 11.02 16.84 -12.72
C ALA A 241 12.43 16.80 -12.09
N THR A 242 12.52 16.52 -10.78
CA THR A 242 13.78 16.64 -10.02
C THR A 242 14.30 15.29 -9.50
N GLY A 243 13.45 14.27 -9.41
CA GLY A 243 13.77 12.99 -8.76
C GLY A 243 13.81 13.06 -7.24
N GLU A 244 13.47 14.19 -6.64
CA GLU A 244 13.40 14.36 -5.19
C GLU A 244 12.30 13.49 -4.61
N LYS A 245 12.56 12.89 -3.45
CA LYS A 245 11.64 11.95 -2.78
C LYS A 245 11.11 12.53 -1.48
N ILE A 246 9.82 12.37 -1.28
CA ILE A 246 9.11 12.77 -0.07
C ILE A 246 8.38 11.54 0.44
N ILE A 247 8.37 11.28 1.76
CA ILE A 247 7.52 10.27 2.38
C ILE A 247 6.35 10.98 3.06
N ALA A 248 5.13 10.55 2.73
CA ALA A 248 3.88 11.12 3.26
C ALA A 248 2.85 10.00 3.53
N GLY A 249 1.70 10.34 4.10
CA GLY A 249 0.63 9.38 4.36
C GLY A 249 1.06 8.21 5.26
N ILE A 250 1.93 8.49 6.25
CA ILE A 250 2.46 7.47 7.17
C ILE A 250 1.36 7.03 8.13
N THR A 251 1.19 5.72 8.26
CA THR A 251 0.24 5.16 9.24
C THR A 251 0.73 5.38 10.67
N ASP A 252 -0.18 5.61 11.59
CA ASP A 252 0.07 5.76 13.03
C ASP A 252 0.06 4.42 13.80
N TYR A 253 -0.18 3.32 13.10
CA TYR A 253 -0.19 1.96 13.62
C TYR A 253 0.61 1.01 12.71
N THR A 254 1.01 -0.13 13.27
CA THR A 254 1.76 -1.17 12.56
C THR A 254 0.85 -2.24 11.98
N PHE A 255 1.33 -2.88 10.91
CA PHE A 255 0.73 -4.06 10.32
C PHE A 255 1.56 -5.30 10.67
N ALA A 256 0.95 -6.23 11.39
CA ALA A 256 1.56 -7.50 11.75
C ALA A 256 1.75 -8.42 10.51
N PRO A 257 2.63 -9.44 10.60
CA PRO A 257 2.74 -10.48 9.59
C PRO A 257 1.38 -11.08 9.20
N GLY A 258 1.17 -11.25 7.91
CA GLY A 258 -0.08 -11.78 7.35
C GLY A 258 -1.22 -10.76 7.21
N ASN A 259 -1.11 -9.57 7.80
CA ASN A 259 -2.13 -8.54 7.65
C ASN A 259 -2.20 -8.05 6.21
N ARG A 260 -3.45 -7.91 5.74
CA ARG A 260 -3.80 -7.35 4.42
C ARG A 260 -4.45 -5.98 4.59
N PHE A 261 -4.22 -5.10 3.65
CA PHE A 261 -4.84 -3.77 3.60
C PHE A 261 -4.98 -3.32 2.14
N SER A 262 -6.00 -2.51 1.86
CA SER A 262 -6.41 -2.20 0.49
C SER A 262 -6.13 -0.77 0.06
N ALA A 263 -5.87 0.14 1.00
CA ALA A 263 -5.63 1.54 0.66
C ALA A 263 -4.83 2.27 1.74
N LEU A 264 -4.06 3.28 1.31
CA LEU A 264 -3.39 4.27 2.14
C LEU A 264 -3.97 5.66 1.84
N LEU A 265 -4.20 6.45 2.90
CA LEU A 265 -4.68 7.82 2.78
C LEU A 265 -3.49 8.76 2.53
N LEU A 266 -3.59 9.60 1.52
CA LEU A 266 -2.69 10.72 1.30
C LEU A 266 -3.43 12.04 1.50
N ASN A 267 -2.98 12.84 2.46
CA ASN A 267 -3.41 14.22 2.60
C ASN A 267 -2.41 15.12 1.86
N THR A 268 -2.85 15.80 0.81
CA THR A 268 -1.97 16.62 -0.03
C THR A 268 -1.49 17.90 0.66
N SER A 269 -2.06 18.26 1.81
CA SER A 269 -1.54 19.35 2.63
C SER A 269 -0.15 19.06 3.21
N ASP A 270 0.22 17.77 3.31
CA ASP A 270 1.53 17.37 3.81
C ASP A 270 2.64 17.53 2.74
N ILE A 271 2.27 17.86 1.51
CA ILE A 271 3.20 18.06 0.39
C ILE A 271 3.44 19.55 0.18
N VAL A 272 4.64 20.02 0.49
CA VAL A 272 5.00 21.45 0.44
C VAL A 272 5.16 21.99 -0.98
N LYS A 273 5.34 21.16 -1.98
CA LYS A 273 5.72 21.52 -3.35
C LYS A 273 4.60 21.21 -4.34
N ASN A 274 4.36 22.11 -5.26
CA ASN A 274 3.52 21.84 -6.44
C ASN A 274 4.34 21.07 -7.48
N GLY A 275 3.71 20.17 -8.22
CA GLY A 275 4.37 19.37 -9.25
C GLY A 275 3.65 18.08 -9.57
N THR A 276 4.26 17.29 -10.43
CA THR A 276 3.81 15.93 -10.74
C THR A 276 4.74 14.94 -10.06
N PHE A 277 4.15 14.00 -9.34
CA PHE A 277 4.87 13.00 -8.54
C PHE A 277 4.48 11.60 -9.00
N GLU A 278 5.46 10.71 -9.07
CA GLU A 278 5.20 9.28 -9.02
C GLU A 278 4.91 8.87 -7.57
N VAL A 279 3.82 8.13 -7.34
CA VAL A 279 3.38 7.75 -6.01
C VAL A 279 3.53 6.23 -5.84
N TRP A 280 4.25 5.80 -4.80
CA TRP A 280 4.47 4.39 -4.54
C TRP A 280 4.38 4.06 -3.05
N PRO A 281 3.67 2.99 -2.66
CA PRO A 281 3.66 2.55 -1.28
C PRO A 281 5.04 2.10 -0.81
N VAL A 282 5.36 2.46 0.41
CA VAL A 282 6.60 2.07 1.10
C VAL A 282 6.27 1.54 2.48
N TYR A 283 7.16 0.74 3.04
CA TYR A 283 7.05 0.29 4.42
C TYR A 283 8.33 0.56 5.20
N GLN A 284 8.19 0.66 6.51
CA GLN A 284 9.30 0.76 7.47
C GLN A 284 9.11 -0.32 8.52
N ILE A 285 10.12 -1.16 8.73
CA ILE A 285 10.10 -2.15 9.82
C ILE A 285 10.10 -1.41 11.16
N SER A 286 9.24 -1.82 12.07
CA SER A 286 9.13 -1.21 13.41
C SER A 286 10.49 -1.24 14.10
N GLY A 287 10.91 -0.08 14.63
CA GLY A 287 12.21 0.09 15.26
C GLY A 287 13.37 0.43 14.31
N THR A 288 13.13 0.54 12.99
CA THR A 288 14.12 1.03 12.03
C THR A 288 13.75 2.42 11.51
N THR A 289 14.65 3.04 10.74
CA THR A 289 14.43 4.37 10.13
C THR A 289 14.35 4.31 8.61
N GLU A 290 14.63 3.18 7.98
CA GLU A 290 14.66 3.02 6.54
C GLU A 290 13.26 2.78 5.98
N TRP A 291 12.90 3.50 4.92
CA TRP A 291 11.71 3.27 4.12
C TRP A 291 12.05 2.43 2.88
N ILE A 292 11.34 1.34 2.71
CA ILE A 292 11.56 0.35 1.64
C ILE A 292 10.34 0.34 0.72
N ARG A 293 10.54 0.43 -0.59
CA ARG A 293 9.45 0.27 -1.56
C ARG A 293 8.87 -1.13 -1.49
N ILE A 294 7.54 -1.23 -1.55
CA ILE A 294 6.89 -2.54 -1.67
C ILE A 294 7.19 -3.16 -3.03
N GLU A 295 7.20 -4.48 -3.09
CA GLU A 295 7.29 -5.20 -4.36
C GLU A 295 5.97 -5.02 -5.13
N ALA A 296 6.07 -4.65 -6.41
CA ALA A 296 4.93 -4.47 -7.29
C ALA A 296 4.21 -5.80 -7.57
N ALA A 297 2.90 -5.74 -7.77
CA ALA A 297 2.19 -6.83 -8.41
C ALA A 297 2.75 -7.11 -9.80
N THR A 298 2.71 -8.37 -10.21
CA THR A 298 3.19 -8.76 -11.54
C THR A 298 2.41 -8.00 -12.62
N GLY A 299 3.15 -7.51 -13.61
CA GLY A 299 2.57 -6.72 -14.70
C GLY A 299 2.57 -5.21 -14.46
N GLN A 300 2.71 -4.74 -13.21
CA GLN A 300 2.83 -3.30 -12.96
C GLN A 300 4.29 -2.84 -13.02
N ASN A 301 4.63 -2.10 -14.06
CA ASN A 301 5.98 -1.56 -14.31
C ASN A 301 6.08 -0.06 -14.15
N LYS A 302 4.95 0.64 -13.88
CA LYS A 302 4.90 2.08 -13.69
C LYS A 302 4.16 2.45 -12.42
N ALA A 303 4.67 3.45 -11.71
CA ALA A 303 3.98 4.07 -10.61
C ALA A 303 2.83 4.96 -11.11
N PRO A 304 1.69 5.03 -10.42
CA PRO A 304 0.68 6.04 -10.72
C PRO A 304 1.24 7.44 -10.49
N GLN A 305 0.77 8.40 -11.29
CA GLN A 305 1.20 9.80 -11.19
C GLN A 305 0.11 10.67 -10.60
N LEU A 306 0.51 11.61 -9.75
CA LEU A 306 -0.33 12.61 -9.10
C LEU A 306 0.22 14.01 -9.39
N THR A 307 -0.60 14.89 -9.95
CA THR A 307 -0.28 16.30 -10.07
C THR A 307 -0.92 17.09 -8.93
N ILE A 308 -0.11 17.75 -8.11
CA ILE A 308 -0.54 18.60 -7.01
C ILE A 308 -0.39 20.06 -7.41
N SER A 309 -1.43 20.84 -7.19
CA SER A 309 -1.50 22.29 -7.43
C SER A 309 -2.07 23.02 -6.23
N GLY A 310 -2.10 24.34 -6.28
CA GLY A 310 -2.69 25.21 -5.25
C GLY A 310 -1.66 26.09 -4.54
N LYS A 311 -2.08 26.76 -3.46
CA LYS A 311 -1.21 27.65 -2.69
C LYS A 311 -0.10 26.85 -2.04
N THR A 312 1.15 27.21 -2.32
CA THR A 312 2.31 26.61 -1.67
C THR A 312 2.37 27.13 -0.23
N PRO A 313 2.63 26.29 0.78
CA PRO A 313 2.80 26.74 2.15
C PRO A 313 3.97 27.70 2.27
N THR A 314 3.80 28.76 3.05
CA THR A 314 4.85 29.74 3.29
C THR A 314 5.92 29.25 4.25
N ILE A 315 5.59 28.24 5.05
CA ILE A 315 6.48 27.65 6.06
C ILE A 315 6.25 26.15 6.10
N SER A 316 7.33 25.38 6.27
CA SER A 316 7.30 23.95 6.59
C SER A 316 7.79 23.71 8.02
N PHE A 317 7.28 22.67 8.63
CA PHE A 317 7.66 22.21 9.95
C PHE A 317 8.59 20.99 9.84
N GLU A 318 9.74 21.01 10.48
CA GLU A 318 10.67 19.87 10.45
C GLU A 318 10.52 18.97 11.69
N HIS A 319 10.59 19.51 12.88
CA HIS A 319 10.34 18.78 14.13
C HIS A 319 10.06 19.74 15.29
N GLY A 320 9.56 19.22 16.41
CA GLY A 320 9.34 19.97 17.64
C GLY A 320 9.69 19.19 18.90
N ASN A 321 10.09 19.92 19.92
CA ASN A 321 10.26 19.43 21.28
C ASN A 321 9.37 20.22 22.22
N PHE A 322 9.01 19.60 23.34
CA PHE A 322 8.17 20.19 24.37
C PHE A 322 8.68 19.85 25.75
N THR A 323 8.36 20.71 26.68
CA THR A 323 8.80 20.63 28.05
C THR A 323 7.68 20.11 28.98
N SER A 324 7.89 20.09 30.29
CA SER A 324 6.87 19.71 31.27
C SER A 324 5.64 20.60 31.24
N ILE A 325 4.51 20.13 31.82
CA ILE A 325 3.25 20.88 31.87
C ILE A 325 3.40 22.21 32.60
N GLU A 326 4.21 22.25 33.67
CA GLU A 326 4.45 23.44 34.49
C GLU A 326 5.08 24.58 33.68
N ASN A 327 5.90 24.22 32.71
CA ASN A 327 6.66 25.15 31.87
C ASN A 327 6.47 24.81 30.37
N LEU A 328 5.29 24.41 29.99
CA LEU A 328 5.02 23.88 28.65
C LEU A 328 5.47 24.84 27.56
N LYS A 329 6.46 24.39 26.80
CA LYS A 329 6.97 25.04 25.61
C LYS A 329 7.15 24.02 24.52
N LEU A 330 6.73 24.37 23.31
CA LEU A 330 7.00 23.58 22.12
C LEU A 330 8.05 24.33 21.29
N TYR A 331 9.18 23.68 21.07
CA TYR A 331 10.24 24.19 20.22
C TYR A 331 10.04 23.62 18.81
N VAL A 332 9.75 24.50 17.86
CA VAL A 332 9.41 24.14 16.48
C VAL A 332 10.48 24.68 15.57
N LYS A 333 11.18 23.81 14.86
CA LYS A 333 12.14 24.21 13.82
C LYS A 333 11.37 24.42 12.51
N LEU A 334 11.45 25.64 12.00
CA LEU A 334 10.72 26.09 10.80
C LEU A 334 11.72 26.47 9.70
N GLN A 335 11.34 26.20 8.45
CA GLN A 335 12.00 26.74 7.28
C GLN A 335 11.03 27.61 6.48
N ALA A 336 11.37 28.86 6.26
CA ALA A 336 10.59 29.74 5.39
C ALA A 336 10.76 29.34 3.92
N LEU A 337 9.64 29.19 3.22
CA LEU A 337 9.61 28.84 1.79
C LEU A 337 9.40 30.09 0.90
N GLU A 338 9.10 31.22 1.50
CA GLU A 338 9.03 32.56 0.91
C GLU A 338 9.26 33.61 2.01
N ASN A 339 9.40 34.89 1.63
CA ASN A 339 9.49 35.95 2.61
C ASN A 339 8.17 36.12 3.36
N VAL A 340 8.22 36.07 4.68
CA VAL A 340 7.04 36.15 5.54
C VAL A 340 7.22 37.20 6.63
N SER A 341 6.12 37.78 7.08
CA SER A 341 6.12 38.77 8.16
C SER A 341 4.84 38.68 8.99
N ASN A 342 4.96 38.95 10.30
CA ASN A 342 3.88 39.00 11.25
C ASN A 342 2.98 37.75 11.26
N ILE A 343 3.57 36.59 11.34
CA ILE A 343 2.87 35.31 11.33
C ILE A 343 2.64 34.83 12.75
N GLU A 344 1.42 34.42 13.06
CA GLU A 344 1.05 33.67 14.27
C GLU A 344 0.95 32.19 13.93
N PHE A 345 1.51 31.35 14.81
CA PHE A 345 1.41 29.90 14.76
C PHE A 345 0.54 29.41 15.89
N ARG A 346 -0.23 28.36 15.63
CA ARG A 346 -1.01 27.62 16.62
C ARG A 346 -0.73 26.14 16.53
N ALA A 347 -0.41 25.55 17.68
CA ALA A 347 -0.25 24.11 17.83
C ALA A 347 -1.36 23.57 18.73
N TYR A 348 -1.98 22.47 18.30
CA TYR A 348 -3.05 21.80 19.03
C TYR A 348 -2.58 20.42 19.47
N PHE A 349 -2.56 20.18 20.79
CA PHE A 349 -2.38 18.85 21.35
C PHE A 349 -3.70 18.11 21.33
N LYS A 350 -3.83 17.08 20.50
CA LYS A 350 -5.03 16.25 20.37
C LYS A 350 -4.95 15.05 21.29
N GLN A 351 -5.98 14.85 22.10
CA GLN A 351 -6.06 13.76 23.07
C GLN A 351 -6.24 12.42 22.35
N PRO A 352 -5.50 11.36 22.74
CA PRO A 352 -5.53 10.08 22.02
C PRO A 352 -6.83 9.29 22.21
N TRP A 353 -7.67 9.65 23.20
CA TRP A 353 -8.90 8.90 23.51
C TRP A 353 -10.16 9.45 22.85
N ASP A 354 -10.20 10.73 22.45
CA ASP A 354 -11.39 11.36 21.88
C ASP A 354 -11.08 12.35 20.75
N GLY A 355 -9.78 12.58 20.43
CA GLY A 355 -9.35 13.53 19.42
C GLY A 355 -9.60 15.01 19.75
N GLN A 356 -10.11 15.33 20.95
CA GLN A 356 -10.35 16.71 21.36
C GLN A 356 -9.05 17.44 21.62
N THR A 357 -9.07 18.76 21.51
CA THR A 357 -7.90 19.58 21.83
C THR A 357 -7.72 19.68 23.32
N GLY A 358 -6.64 19.13 23.83
CA GLY A 358 -6.25 19.19 25.26
C GLY A 358 -5.60 20.51 25.64
N ALA A 359 -4.81 21.10 24.73
CA ALA A 359 -4.24 22.43 24.86
C ALA A 359 -3.94 23.05 23.50
N THR A 360 -3.92 24.37 23.47
CA THR A 360 -3.46 25.18 22.33
C THR A 360 -2.24 25.99 22.76
N LEU A 361 -1.20 25.96 21.94
CA LEU A 361 -0.02 26.79 22.10
C LEU A 361 0.06 27.79 20.96
N THR A 362 0.64 28.95 21.21
CA THR A 362 0.82 30.00 20.22
C THR A 362 2.23 30.61 20.28
N GLY A 363 2.69 31.12 19.15
CA GLY A 363 3.94 31.88 19.01
C GLY A 363 3.89 32.71 17.74
N THR A 364 4.70 33.78 17.69
CA THR A 364 4.72 34.69 16.57
C THR A 364 6.13 34.83 16.00
N VAL A 365 6.22 35.03 14.69
CA VAL A 365 7.45 35.39 13.97
C VAL A 365 7.26 36.73 13.35
N ALA A 366 8.16 37.67 13.64
CA ALA A 366 8.11 39.03 13.09
C ALA A 366 8.43 39.07 11.59
N SER A 367 9.51 38.40 11.17
CA SER A 367 9.87 38.27 9.76
C SER A 367 10.85 37.10 9.57
N LEU A 368 10.78 36.44 8.41
CA LEU A 368 11.74 35.47 7.89
C LEU A 368 11.90 35.70 6.39
N GLU A 369 13.12 35.54 5.87
CA GLU A 369 13.37 35.54 4.43
C GLU A 369 13.26 34.11 3.88
N ASN A 370 13.04 34.00 2.57
CA ASN A 370 12.97 32.70 1.89
C ASN A 370 14.29 31.91 2.12
N GLY A 371 14.14 30.70 2.61
CA GLY A 371 15.24 29.80 2.96
C GLY A 371 15.72 29.89 4.40
N ASP A 372 15.28 30.89 5.18
CA ASP A 372 15.65 31.03 6.58
C ASP A 372 15.12 29.82 7.38
N ILE A 373 15.99 29.32 8.25
CA ILE A 373 15.65 28.28 9.22
C ILE A 373 15.69 28.89 10.62
N THR A 374 14.62 28.76 11.37
CA THR A 374 14.52 29.29 12.73
C THR A 374 13.87 28.31 13.67
N THR A 375 14.13 28.45 14.99
CA THR A 375 13.39 27.74 16.01
C THR A 375 12.42 28.70 16.67
N LEU A 376 11.14 28.42 16.52
CA LEU A 376 10.06 29.16 17.18
C LEU A 376 9.69 28.47 18.50
N VAL A 377 9.48 29.24 19.53
CA VAL A 377 8.95 28.77 20.82
C VAL A 377 7.48 29.09 20.92
N LEU A 378 6.65 28.05 21.01
CA LEU A 378 5.23 28.17 21.26
C LEU A 378 4.94 27.98 22.76
N THR A 379 4.07 28.84 23.29
CA THR A 379 3.66 28.82 24.70
C THR A 379 2.15 28.67 24.80
N PRO A 380 1.59 28.18 25.92
CA PRO A 380 0.16 27.96 26.06
C PRO A 380 -0.67 29.21 25.80
N LEU A 381 -1.68 29.05 24.97
CA LEU A 381 -2.77 30.00 24.77
C LEU A 381 -3.99 29.54 25.60
N GLY A 382 -3.98 29.82 26.89
CA GLY A 382 -5.03 29.40 27.81
C GLY A 382 -4.65 28.26 28.74
N SER A 383 -5.63 27.44 29.15
CA SER A 383 -5.45 26.41 30.17
C SER A 383 -4.79 25.15 29.61
N THR A 384 -3.84 24.59 30.37
CA THR A 384 -3.23 23.27 30.13
C THR A 384 -3.77 22.18 31.07
N ALA A 385 -4.82 22.48 31.84
CA ALA A 385 -5.34 21.59 32.89
C ALA A 385 -5.80 20.20 32.38
N ASN A 386 -6.07 20.06 31.09
CA ASN A 386 -6.50 18.80 30.48
C ASN A 386 -5.32 17.97 29.97
N LEU A 387 -4.10 18.48 30.02
CA LEU A 387 -2.92 17.72 29.64
C LEU A 387 -2.43 16.82 30.77
N ARG A 388 -1.88 15.69 30.43
CA ARG A 388 -1.23 14.73 31.33
C ARG A 388 0.17 14.44 30.83
N GLN A 389 1.10 14.26 31.76
CA GLN A 389 2.46 13.83 31.44
C GLN A 389 2.45 12.37 30.96
N GLU A 390 3.47 12.01 30.20
CA GLU A 390 3.71 10.65 29.68
C GLU A 390 2.55 10.06 28.84
N ILE A 391 1.67 10.91 28.35
CA ILE A 391 0.62 10.52 27.42
C ILE A 391 1.02 10.92 25.99
N PRO A 392 0.93 10.00 25.02
CA PRO A 392 1.18 10.34 23.62
C PRO A 392 0.02 11.16 23.03
N TYR A 393 0.26 12.43 22.74
CA TYR A 393 -0.67 13.31 22.03
C TYR A 393 -0.32 13.34 20.55
N SER A 394 -1.31 13.48 19.68
CA SER A 394 -1.04 13.95 18.33
C SER A 394 -0.95 15.46 18.32
N LEU A 395 -0.03 16.00 17.52
CA LEU A 395 0.23 17.43 17.41
C LEU A 395 -0.15 17.91 16.03
N GLU A 396 -1.00 18.92 15.97
CA GLU A 396 -1.32 19.62 14.74
C GLU A 396 -0.79 21.05 14.81
N LEU A 397 -0.06 21.50 13.79
CA LEU A 397 0.49 22.84 13.69
C LEU A 397 -0.14 23.61 12.56
N TYR A 398 -0.54 24.87 12.83
CA TYR A 398 -1.21 25.75 11.89
C TYR A 398 -0.56 27.13 11.83
N LEU A 399 -0.55 27.69 10.64
CA LEU A 399 -0.49 29.15 10.47
C LEU A 399 -1.87 29.73 10.81
N TYR A 400 -1.89 30.84 11.55
CA TYR A 400 -3.12 31.57 11.83
C TYR A 400 -3.10 32.90 11.08
N GLU A 401 -3.83 32.94 9.96
CA GLU A 401 -3.93 34.11 9.08
C GLU A 401 -5.39 34.45 8.83
N ASN A 402 -5.74 35.75 8.85
CA ASN A 402 -7.10 36.23 8.56
C ASN A 402 -8.20 35.50 9.34
N GLU A 403 -7.97 35.25 10.62
CA GLU A 403 -8.87 34.53 11.53
C GLU A 403 -9.12 33.06 11.13
N GLN A 404 -8.27 32.49 10.28
CA GLN A 404 -8.35 31.09 9.84
C GLN A 404 -7.06 30.33 10.13
N ASN A 405 -7.21 29.05 10.47
CA ASN A 405 -6.08 28.13 10.57
C ASN A 405 -5.73 27.59 9.19
N VAL A 406 -4.46 27.74 8.79
CA VAL A 406 -3.89 27.10 7.60
C VAL A 406 -2.94 26.01 8.08
N LYS A 407 -3.24 24.73 7.80
CA LYS A 407 -2.41 23.62 8.25
C LYS A 407 -1.05 23.70 7.60
N ILE A 408 0.00 23.58 8.41
CA ILE A 408 1.38 23.55 7.94
C ILE A 408 1.75 22.10 7.64
N PRO A 409 2.28 21.80 6.46
CA PRO A 409 2.83 20.49 6.18
C PRO A 409 3.99 20.18 7.12
N ILE A 410 3.94 18.98 7.69
CA ILE A 410 4.98 18.47 8.55
C ILE A 410 5.95 17.69 7.68
N SER A 411 7.26 17.92 7.81
CA SER A 411 8.26 17.12 7.13
C SER A 411 8.02 15.64 7.41
N SER A 412 7.97 14.83 6.37
CA SER A 412 7.65 13.41 6.40
C SER A 412 8.57 12.56 7.29
N ASN A 413 9.73 13.08 7.66
CA ASN A 413 10.69 12.39 8.52
C ASN A 413 10.40 12.58 10.01
N THR A 414 9.37 13.34 10.37
CA THR A 414 9.08 13.67 11.76
C THR A 414 7.71 13.12 12.15
N LYS A 415 7.69 12.02 12.90
CA LYS A 415 6.48 11.53 13.56
C LYS A 415 6.12 12.48 14.71
N ILE A 416 5.08 13.28 14.54
CA ILE A 416 4.50 14.06 15.63
C ILE A 416 3.29 13.32 16.24
N ASN A 417 2.98 12.13 15.81
CA ASN A 417 1.87 11.33 16.34
C ASN A 417 2.06 10.80 17.75
N ASN A 418 3.19 11.05 18.42
CA ASN A 418 3.42 10.66 19.79
C ASN A 418 4.15 11.78 20.55
N ALA A 419 3.58 12.99 20.49
CA ALA A 419 4.11 14.12 21.28
C ALA A 419 3.91 13.84 22.78
N ILE A 420 4.96 13.46 23.49
CA ILE A 420 4.93 13.14 24.90
C ILE A 420 5.45 14.33 25.70
N ILE A 421 4.62 14.86 26.61
CA ILE A 421 5.03 15.87 27.57
C ILE A 421 5.72 15.15 28.72
N VAL A 422 7.01 15.39 28.88
CA VAL A 422 7.83 14.74 29.93
C VAL A 422 7.63 15.40 31.29
N SER A 423 7.93 14.66 32.37
CA SER A 423 7.98 15.23 33.72
C SER A 423 9.19 16.15 33.90
N ALA A 424 9.13 17.08 34.88
CA ALA A 424 10.23 17.98 35.20
C ALA A 424 11.52 17.22 35.58
N GLU A 425 11.38 16.07 36.29
CA GLU A 425 12.51 15.20 36.60
C GLU A 425 13.19 14.62 35.35
N LYS A 426 12.40 14.25 34.34
CA LYS A 426 12.93 13.76 33.09
C LYS A 426 13.52 14.86 32.20
N GLU A 427 13.04 16.11 32.32
CA GLU A 427 13.68 17.28 31.72
C GLU A 427 15.11 17.48 32.21
N GLU A 428 15.32 17.37 33.50
CA GLU A 428 16.67 17.47 34.11
C GLU A 428 17.58 16.31 33.64
N GLU A 429 17.04 15.09 33.55
CA GLU A 429 17.78 13.91 33.08
C GLU A 429 18.17 14.04 31.60
N LEU A 430 17.33 14.66 30.78
CA LEU A 430 17.59 14.94 29.37
C LEU A 430 18.51 16.16 29.15
N GLY A 431 18.88 16.87 30.20
CA GLY A 431 19.78 18.03 30.16
C GLY A 431 19.13 19.28 29.53
N ILE A 432 17.82 19.39 29.56
CA ILE A 432 17.06 20.56 29.09
C ILE A 432 17.05 21.60 30.23
N GLU A 433 18.18 22.27 30.48
CA GLU A 433 18.25 23.38 31.41
C GLU A 433 17.73 24.69 30.82
N ASN A 434 17.14 25.55 31.66
CA ASN A 434 16.62 26.87 31.32
C ASN A 434 17.63 27.71 30.54
N VAL A 435 17.30 28.06 29.31
CA VAL A 435 18.15 28.87 28.44
C VAL A 435 18.02 30.33 28.76
N THR A 436 19.12 30.96 29.17
CA THR A 436 19.23 32.41 29.28
C THR A 436 19.77 32.99 27.95
N THR A 437 19.15 34.06 27.50
CA THR A 437 19.46 34.73 26.24
C THR A 437 20.77 35.48 26.29
N ASP A 438 21.75 35.15 25.44
CA ASP A 438 22.86 36.02 25.06
C ASP A 438 23.37 35.80 23.62
N ASN A 439 24.06 36.77 23.07
CA ASN A 439 24.10 37.16 21.65
C ASN A 439 25.00 36.36 20.70
N THR A 440 25.50 35.17 21.02
CA THR A 440 26.14 34.25 20.04
C THR A 440 25.56 32.84 20.22
N ILE A 441 24.70 32.46 19.33
CA ILE A 441 23.69 31.42 19.61
C ILE A 441 23.92 30.21 18.73
N VAL A 442 24.11 29.04 19.35
CA VAL A 442 24.07 27.74 18.69
C VAL A 442 23.05 26.83 19.37
N ASP A 443 22.40 26.02 18.63
CA ASP A 443 21.55 24.94 19.11
C ASP A 443 22.38 23.66 19.16
N VAL A 444 22.28 22.92 20.25
CA VAL A 444 22.98 21.65 20.45
C VAL A 444 21.99 20.52 20.43
N PHE A 445 22.21 19.56 19.55
CA PHE A 445 21.35 18.40 19.38
C PHE A 445 22.10 17.11 19.76
N THR A 446 21.37 16.07 20.17
CA THR A 446 21.89 14.70 20.19
C THR A 446 22.14 14.24 18.75
N ILE A 447 22.88 13.14 18.59
CA ILE A 447 23.09 12.49 17.30
C ILE A 447 21.76 12.02 16.67
N ASP A 448 20.74 11.79 17.52
CA ASP A 448 19.39 11.38 17.12
C ASP A 448 18.47 12.59 16.82
N GLY A 449 19.03 13.81 16.79
CA GLY A 449 18.29 15.02 16.43
C GLY A 449 17.46 15.64 17.56
N VAL A 450 17.61 15.20 18.81
CA VAL A 450 16.92 15.82 19.95
C VAL A 450 17.68 17.07 20.36
N LEU A 451 17.00 18.21 20.45
CA LEU A 451 17.59 19.47 20.92
C LEU A 451 17.96 19.33 22.40
N ILE A 452 19.27 19.39 22.72
CA ILE A 452 19.79 19.36 24.08
C ILE A 452 19.91 20.77 24.63
N ARG A 453 20.36 21.70 23.82
CA ARG A 453 20.52 23.11 24.16
C ARG A 453 20.10 24.00 23.01
N HIS A 454 19.36 25.05 23.37
CA HIS A 454 18.90 26.06 22.43
C HIS A 454 19.58 27.39 22.72
N LYS A 455 20.10 28.03 21.68
CA LYS A 455 20.69 29.37 21.76
C LYS A 455 21.68 29.55 22.92
N VAL A 456 22.62 28.66 23.04
CA VAL A 456 23.74 28.81 23.98
C VAL A 456 24.90 29.50 23.28
N SER A 457 25.73 30.25 24.05
CA SER A 457 26.96 30.79 23.50
C SER A 457 27.85 29.65 22.98
N ASN A 458 28.52 29.88 21.86
CA ASN A 458 29.31 28.85 21.19
C ASN A 458 30.41 28.26 22.04
N ASP A 459 30.95 29.03 23.00
CA ASP A 459 31.95 28.63 23.97
C ASP A 459 31.39 27.71 25.10
N ARG A 460 30.06 27.72 25.30
CA ARG A 460 29.36 26.91 26.30
C ARG A 460 28.55 25.79 25.72
N ALA A 461 28.47 25.72 24.43
CA ALA A 461 27.59 24.77 23.70
C ALA A 461 27.80 23.30 24.09
N LEU A 462 29.05 22.93 24.42
CA LEU A 462 29.45 21.57 24.77
C LEU A 462 29.83 21.41 26.25
N GLU A 463 29.69 22.45 27.08
CA GLU A 463 30.00 22.41 28.50
C GLU A 463 29.07 21.41 29.24
N ASN A 464 29.65 20.49 30.01
CA ASN A 464 28.92 19.50 30.81
C ASN A 464 27.97 18.55 30.05
N LEU A 465 28.11 18.39 28.76
CA LEU A 465 27.42 17.32 28.06
C LEU A 465 28.02 15.95 28.40
N PRO A 466 27.20 14.89 28.62
CA PRO A 466 27.70 13.55 28.79
C PRO A 466 28.55 13.16 27.60
N LYS A 467 29.73 12.62 27.83
CA LYS A 467 30.55 12.04 26.76
C LYS A 467 29.90 10.74 26.38
N GLY A 468 29.28 10.69 25.17
CA GLY A 468 28.74 9.50 24.55
C GLY A 468 29.83 8.50 24.18
#